data_66fd73df6c83c99eda652dd555a6e6c6
#
_entry.id   66fd73df6c83c99eda652dd555a6e6c6
#
_cell.length_a   1.000
_cell.length_b   1.000
_cell.length_c   1.000
_cell.angle_alpha   90.00
_cell.angle_beta   90.00
_cell.angle_gamma   90.00
#
_symmetry.space_group_name_H-M   'P 1'
#
loop_
_entity.id
_entity.type
_entity.pdbx_description
1 polymer ?
#
loop_
_entity_poly.entity_id
_entity_poly.type
_entity_poly.pdbx_seq_one_letter_code
_entity_poly.pdbx_strand_id
1 'polypeptide(L)'
;MTSINSELLIDGNILRENIISLKKRLSQDSKFLAVIKSDAYGHNLTNIVNDIDDIVDGFGVVRLEEALEIRKHSNKKILLMQGIYSHEDFVLSRKKEFDLVIHNLSQFKIVKNEESYERFWFKINTGMNRLGFEIDDFMKIYDENLQNKKFTLMSHLASSNEKNNPTNKRQFKLFNDLSKALHKDVKKSIANTGCI
;
A
#
# COMPACT_ATOMS: atom_id res chain seq x y z
N MET A 1 -33.94 -13.16 -25.76
CA MET A 1 -33.30 -11.84 -25.48
C MET A 1 -33.17 -11.70 -23.98
N THR A 2 -31.97 -11.75 -23.45
CA THR A 2 -31.73 -11.46 -22.03
C THR A 2 -31.85 -9.95 -21.86
N SER A 3 -32.83 -9.50 -21.10
CA SER A 3 -32.92 -8.08 -20.72
C SER A 3 -31.74 -7.75 -19.80
N ILE A 4 -30.95 -6.77 -20.17
CA ILE A 4 -29.95 -6.19 -19.26
C ILE A 4 -30.70 -5.39 -18.21
N ASN A 5 -30.66 -5.85 -16.94
CA ASN A 5 -31.41 -5.22 -15.85
C ASN A 5 -30.60 -4.12 -15.13
N SER A 6 -29.30 -4.04 -15.39
CA SER A 6 -28.39 -3.01 -14.82
C SER A 6 -27.16 -2.82 -15.71
N GLU A 7 -26.65 -1.60 -15.72
CA GLU A 7 -25.44 -1.22 -16.46
C GLU A 7 -24.53 -0.38 -15.54
N LEU A 8 -23.22 -0.62 -15.62
CA LEU A 8 -22.20 0.19 -14.95
C LEU A 8 -21.44 0.98 -16.01
N LEU A 9 -21.56 2.30 -15.99
CA LEU A 9 -20.80 3.21 -16.85
C LEU A 9 -19.62 3.77 -16.07
N ILE A 10 -18.41 3.61 -16.63
CA ILE A 10 -17.17 4.13 -16.04
C ILE A 10 -16.60 5.16 -17.01
N ASP A 11 -16.43 6.40 -16.52
CA ASP A 11 -15.79 7.47 -17.26
C ASP A 11 -14.35 7.65 -16.78
N GLY A 12 -13.40 7.21 -17.60
CA GLY A 12 -11.98 7.32 -17.32
C GLY A 12 -11.49 8.76 -17.18
N ASN A 13 -12.10 9.74 -17.88
CA ASN A 13 -11.73 11.14 -17.79
C ASN A 13 -12.10 11.72 -16.41
N ILE A 14 -13.31 11.42 -15.93
CA ILE A 14 -13.73 11.84 -14.57
C ILE A 14 -12.84 11.21 -13.52
N LEU A 15 -12.46 9.95 -13.67
CA LEU A 15 -11.52 9.28 -12.76
C LEU A 15 -10.17 10.01 -12.75
N ARG A 16 -9.62 10.35 -13.91
CA ARG A 16 -8.38 11.09 -14.05
C ARG A 16 -8.44 12.47 -13.38
N GLU A 17 -9.51 13.22 -13.62
CA GLU A 17 -9.72 14.54 -12.99
C GLU A 17 -9.76 14.43 -11.45
N ASN A 18 -10.43 13.43 -10.91
CA ASN A 18 -10.49 13.15 -9.48
C ASN A 18 -9.08 12.88 -8.90
N ILE A 19 -8.28 12.03 -9.56
CA ILE A 19 -6.90 11.75 -9.15
C ILE A 19 -6.04 13.01 -9.20
N ILE A 20 -6.12 13.78 -10.27
CA ILE A 20 -5.37 15.04 -10.42
C ILE A 20 -5.75 16.03 -9.32
N SER A 21 -7.04 16.13 -9.01
CA SER A 21 -7.53 16.99 -7.91
C SER A 21 -6.99 16.59 -6.55
N LEU A 22 -6.94 15.27 -6.26
CA LEU A 22 -6.34 14.76 -5.03
C LEU A 22 -4.83 15.03 -4.99
N LYS A 23 -4.11 14.78 -6.08
CA LYS A 23 -2.66 15.02 -6.15
C LYS A 23 -2.28 16.48 -5.92
N LYS A 24 -3.10 17.45 -6.34
CA LYS A 24 -2.88 18.88 -6.07
C LYS A 24 -2.87 19.23 -4.57
N ARG A 25 -3.45 18.40 -3.71
CA ARG A 25 -3.49 18.60 -2.26
C ARG A 25 -2.31 17.95 -1.54
N LEU A 26 -1.53 17.14 -2.24
CA LEU A 26 -0.35 16.48 -1.68
C LEU A 26 0.88 17.39 -1.75
N SER A 27 1.85 17.15 -0.87
CA SER A 27 3.16 17.78 -1.00
C SER A 27 3.88 17.29 -2.27
N GLN A 28 4.79 18.08 -2.81
CA GLN A 28 5.53 17.76 -4.04
C GLN A 28 6.30 16.43 -3.96
N ASP A 29 6.78 16.07 -2.77
CA ASP A 29 7.54 14.83 -2.55
C ASP A 29 6.65 13.60 -2.32
N SER A 30 5.33 13.80 -2.15
CA SER A 30 4.40 12.69 -1.92
C SER A 30 4.15 11.90 -3.19
N LYS A 31 4.10 10.57 -3.04
CA LYS A 31 3.73 9.65 -4.11
C LYS A 31 2.30 9.20 -3.96
N PHE A 32 1.60 9.07 -5.09
CA PHE A 32 0.20 8.65 -5.14
C PHE A 32 0.10 7.20 -5.59
N LEU A 33 -0.32 6.32 -4.67
CA LEU A 33 -0.57 4.91 -4.96
C LEU A 33 -2.08 4.70 -5.13
N ALA A 34 -2.51 4.31 -6.34
CA ALA A 34 -3.91 3.98 -6.60
C ALA A 34 -4.23 2.57 -6.07
N VAL A 35 -5.14 2.46 -5.11
CA VAL A 35 -5.59 1.16 -4.58
C VAL A 35 -6.74 0.66 -5.42
N ILE A 36 -6.50 -0.40 -6.21
CA ILE A 36 -7.41 -0.95 -7.21
C ILE A 36 -7.65 -2.46 -7.03
N LYS A 37 -7.64 -2.92 -5.78
CA LYS A 37 -7.93 -4.32 -5.41
C LYS A 37 -9.36 -4.72 -5.78
N SER A 38 -9.64 -6.04 -5.79
CA SER A 38 -10.96 -6.63 -6.07
C SER A 38 -11.53 -6.15 -7.40
N ASP A 39 -10.73 -6.35 -8.46
CA ASP A 39 -11.03 -5.91 -9.83
C ASP A 39 -11.36 -4.41 -9.90
N ALA A 40 -10.50 -3.58 -9.28
CA ALA A 40 -10.73 -2.14 -9.10
C ALA A 40 -12.09 -1.85 -8.43
N TYR A 41 -12.42 -2.59 -7.37
CA TYR A 41 -13.73 -2.55 -6.68
C TYR A 41 -14.90 -2.85 -7.63
N GLY A 42 -14.70 -3.74 -8.60
CA GLY A 42 -15.69 -4.14 -9.60
C GLY A 42 -15.74 -3.22 -10.83
N HIS A 43 -14.78 -2.31 -10.99
CA HIS A 43 -14.73 -1.36 -12.11
C HIS A 43 -13.88 -1.83 -13.30
N ASN A 44 -13.47 -3.08 -13.33
CA ASN A 44 -12.56 -3.68 -14.30
C ASN A 44 -11.12 -3.15 -14.18
N LEU A 45 -10.27 -3.97 -13.58
CA LEU A 45 -8.86 -3.65 -13.26
C LEU A 45 -8.06 -3.15 -14.46
N THR A 46 -8.18 -3.85 -15.60
CA THR A 46 -7.40 -3.55 -16.80
C THR A 46 -7.77 -2.20 -17.40
N ASN A 47 -9.08 -1.89 -17.49
CA ASN A 47 -9.53 -0.59 -17.98
C ASN A 47 -9.04 0.54 -17.08
N ILE A 48 -9.20 0.39 -15.76
CA ILE A 48 -8.74 1.39 -14.80
C ILE A 48 -7.22 1.61 -14.90
N VAL A 49 -6.42 0.54 -14.99
CA VAL A 49 -4.96 0.68 -15.16
C VAL A 49 -4.64 1.47 -16.44
N ASN A 50 -5.24 1.13 -17.57
CA ASN A 50 -5.01 1.82 -18.84
C ASN A 50 -5.39 3.31 -18.77
N ASP A 51 -6.45 3.64 -18.03
CA ASP A 51 -6.92 5.02 -17.92
C ASP A 51 -6.02 5.91 -17.05
N ILE A 52 -5.31 5.34 -16.05
CA ILE A 52 -4.62 6.15 -15.04
C ILE A 52 -3.11 5.89 -14.89
N ASP A 53 -2.52 4.98 -15.67
CA ASP A 53 -1.11 4.59 -15.52
C ASP A 53 -0.15 5.79 -15.59
N ASP A 54 -0.38 6.72 -16.50
CA ASP A 54 0.47 7.89 -16.71
C ASP A 54 0.40 8.91 -15.55
N ILE A 55 -0.69 8.94 -14.77
CA ILE A 55 -0.91 9.95 -13.72
C ILE A 55 -0.70 9.47 -12.29
N VAL A 56 -0.48 8.17 -12.06
CA VAL A 56 -0.21 7.60 -10.73
C VAL A 56 1.27 7.21 -10.57
N ASP A 57 1.74 7.07 -9.34
CA ASP A 57 3.11 6.63 -9.06
C ASP A 57 3.19 5.10 -8.86
N GLY A 58 2.05 4.44 -8.72
CA GLY A 58 1.94 2.99 -8.58
C GLY A 58 0.54 2.52 -8.22
N PHE A 59 0.41 1.22 -8.06
CA PHE A 59 -0.85 0.54 -7.77
C PHE A 59 -0.76 -0.28 -6.49
N GLY A 60 -1.86 -0.35 -5.75
CA GLY A 60 -1.99 -1.21 -4.58
C GLY A 60 -3.10 -2.24 -4.79
N VAL A 61 -2.76 -3.52 -4.63
CA VAL A 61 -3.70 -4.65 -4.72
C VAL A 61 -3.51 -5.61 -3.56
N VAL A 62 -4.39 -6.60 -3.45
CA VAL A 62 -4.35 -7.57 -2.36
C VAL A 62 -3.84 -8.92 -2.84
N ARG A 63 -4.27 -9.37 -4.02
CA ARG A 63 -3.97 -10.68 -4.56
C ARG A 63 -2.81 -10.66 -5.53
N LEU A 64 -2.02 -11.74 -5.55
CA LEU A 64 -0.89 -11.88 -6.46
C LEU A 64 -1.35 -11.90 -7.92
N GLU A 65 -2.51 -12.51 -8.22
CA GLU A 65 -3.10 -12.56 -9.55
C GLU A 65 -3.43 -11.16 -10.08
N GLU A 66 -3.95 -10.27 -9.21
CA GLU A 66 -4.22 -8.87 -9.57
C GLU A 66 -2.91 -8.13 -9.92
N ALA A 67 -1.86 -8.35 -9.14
CA ALA A 67 -0.54 -7.75 -9.40
C ALA A 67 0.06 -8.25 -10.73
N LEU A 68 -0.09 -9.55 -11.02
CA LEU A 68 0.35 -10.14 -12.27
C LEU A 68 -0.42 -9.57 -13.46
N GLU A 69 -1.72 -9.34 -13.32
CA GLU A 69 -2.53 -8.71 -14.36
C GLU A 69 -2.10 -7.28 -14.63
N ILE A 70 -1.95 -6.46 -13.59
CA ILE A 70 -1.46 -5.08 -13.73
C ILE A 70 -0.10 -5.05 -14.43
N ARG A 71 0.81 -5.97 -14.09
CA ARG A 71 2.16 -6.01 -14.68
C ARG A 71 2.18 -6.26 -16.19
N LYS A 72 1.10 -6.76 -16.78
CA LYS A 72 0.96 -6.87 -18.25
C LYS A 72 0.73 -5.51 -18.90
N HIS A 73 0.21 -4.53 -18.17
CA HIS A 73 -0.22 -3.22 -18.67
C HIS A 73 0.62 -2.05 -18.12
N SER A 74 1.39 -2.28 -17.05
CA SER A 74 2.12 -1.22 -16.34
C SER A 74 3.49 -1.68 -15.84
N ASN A 75 4.48 -0.79 -15.97
CA ASN A 75 5.81 -0.93 -15.35
C ASN A 75 5.93 -0.15 -14.03
N LYS A 76 4.85 0.46 -13.55
CA LYS A 76 4.83 1.19 -12.29
C LYS A 76 5.03 0.28 -11.09
N LYS A 77 5.25 0.87 -9.91
CA LYS A 77 5.26 0.12 -8.65
C LYS A 77 3.93 -0.58 -8.43
N ILE A 78 3.98 -1.83 -7.98
CA ILE A 78 2.80 -2.58 -7.59
C ILE A 78 3.04 -3.09 -6.18
N LEU A 79 2.18 -2.69 -5.24
CA LEU A 79 2.23 -3.07 -3.84
C LEU A 79 1.21 -4.17 -3.54
N LEU A 80 1.71 -5.33 -3.10
CA LEU A 80 0.88 -6.38 -2.51
C LEU A 80 0.55 -6.03 -1.05
N MET A 81 -0.66 -5.51 -0.82
CA MET A 81 -1.07 -4.91 0.47
C MET A 81 -1.29 -5.92 1.60
N GLN A 82 -1.45 -7.21 1.29
CA GLN A 82 -1.47 -8.31 2.26
C GLN A 82 -0.16 -9.11 2.29
N GLY A 83 0.80 -8.72 1.45
CA GLY A 83 2.08 -9.40 1.35
C GLY A 83 2.00 -10.76 0.66
N ILE A 84 2.73 -11.72 1.18
CA ILE A 84 2.92 -13.07 0.63
C ILE A 84 2.52 -14.12 1.66
N TYR A 85 2.14 -15.32 1.18
CA TYR A 85 1.74 -16.43 2.04
C TYR A 85 2.68 -17.63 1.95
N SER A 86 3.54 -17.68 0.92
CA SER A 86 4.49 -18.76 0.68
C SER A 86 5.83 -18.23 0.17
N HIS A 87 6.84 -19.11 0.15
CA HIS A 87 8.13 -18.80 -0.45
C HIS A 87 8.03 -18.69 -1.98
N GLU A 88 7.15 -19.44 -2.60
CA GLU A 88 6.86 -19.40 -4.04
C GLU A 88 6.28 -18.05 -4.44
N ASP A 89 5.32 -17.51 -3.66
CA ASP A 89 4.78 -16.17 -3.85
C ASP A 89 5.89 -15.11 -3.76
N PHE A 90 6.82 -15.29 -2.82
CA PHE A 90 7.95 -14.40 -2.64
C PHE A 90 8.88 -14.40 -3.86
N VAL A 91 9.28 -15.58 -4.32
CA VAL A 91 10.17 -15.73 -5.50
C VAL A 91 9.52 -15.10 -6.73
N LEU A 92 8.23 -15.33 -6.95
CA LEU A 92 7.50 -14.76 -8.08
C LEU A 92 7.38 -13.24 -7.95
N SER A 93 7.07 -12.74 -6.76
CA SER A 93 6.97 -11.30 -6.48
C SER A 93 8.31 -10.59 -6.73
N ARG A 94 9.43 -11.18 -6.32
CA ARG A 94 10.77 -10.66 -6.63
C ARG A 94 11.04 -10.60 -8.12
N LYS A 95 10.77 -11.69 -8.85
CA LYS A 95 10.95 -11.78 -10.32
C LYS A 95 10.12 -10.72 -11.05
N LYS A 96 8.95 -10.38 -10.52
CA LYS A 96 8.04 -9.38 -11.10
C LYS A 96 8.22 -7.98 -10.53
N GLU A 97 9.19 -7.80 -9.63
CA GLU A 97 9.52 -6.53 -8.99
C GLU A 97 8.33 -5.91 -8.22
N PHE A 98 7.55 -6.72 -7.51
CA PHE A 98 6.48 -6.21 -6.65
C PHE A 98 7.03 -5.69 -5.32
N ASP A 99 6.42 -4.65 -4.79
CA ASP A 99 6.61 -4.21 -3.41
C ASP A 99 5.68 -5.03 -2.50
N LEU A 100 6.17 -5.40 -1.29
CA LEU A 100 5.47 -6.31 -0.40
C LEU A 100 5.20 -5.67 0.95
N VAL A 101 3.95 -5.72 1.41
CA VAL A 101 3.64 -5.42 2.81
C VAL A 101 4.02 -6.61 3.68
N ILE A 102 4.81 -6.36 4.70
CA ILE A 102 5.18 -7.33 5.74
C ILE A 102 4.48 -6.89 7.03
N HIS A 103 3.59 -7.72 7.54
CA HIS A 103 2.72 -7.34 8.65
C HIS A 103 2.65 -8.37 9.79
N ASN A 104 3.42 -9.46 9.68
CA ASN A 104 3.54 -10.48 10.71
C ASN A 104 4.89 -11.22 10.64
N LEU A 105 5.21 -11.95 11.72
CA LEU A 105 6.48 -12.68 11.85
C LEU A 105 6.64 -13.79 10.81
N SER A 106 5.57 -14.44 10.37
CA SER A 106 5.66 -15.52 9.37
C SER A 106 6.14 -14.97 8.03
N GLN A 107 5.60 -13.83 7.59
CA GLN A 107 6.06 -13.14 6.39
C GLN A 107 7.50 -12.62 6.55
N PHE A 108 7.82 -12.04 7.72
CA PHE A 108 9.19 -11.58 7.97
C PHE A 108 10.21 -12.71 7.87
N LYS A 109 9.91 -13.92 8.39
CA LYS A 109 10.80 -15.08 8.30
C LYS A 109 11.13 -15.47 6.86
N ILE A 110 10.22 -15.25 5.91
CA ILE A 110 10.45 -15.52 4.48
C ILE A 110 11.48 -14.55 3.91
N VAL A 111 11.44 -13.27 4.31
CA VAL A 111 12.23 -12.19 3.72
C VAL A 111 13.45 -11.77 4.55
N LYS A 112 13.66 -12.31 5.75
CA LYS A 112 14.69 -11.83 6.69
C LYS A 112 16.13 -11.92 6.18
N ASN A 113 16.41 -12.82 5.25
CA ASN A 113 17.75 -13.02 4.70
C ASN A 113 18.01 -12.20 3.42
N GLU A 114 17.09 -11.30 3.06
CA GLU A 114 17.27 -10.44 1.89
C GLU A 114 18.34 -9.37 2.15
N GLU A 115 19.12 -9.08 1.13
CA GLU A 115 20.15 -8.04 1.20
C GLU A 115 19.53 -6.63 1.18
N SER A 116 18.48 -6.44 0.40
CA SER A 116 17.78 -5.16 0.25
C SER A 116 16.34 -5.23 0.71
N TYR A 117 15.92 -4.23 1.45
CA TYR A 117 14.57 -4.09 1.98
C TYR A 117 13.77 -2.94 1.31
N GLU A 118 14.29 -2.33 0.27
CA GLU A 118 13.68 -1.15 -0.38
C GLU A 118 12.28 -1.39 -0.94
N ARG A 119 11.94 -2.64 -1.23
CA ARG A 119 10.62 -3.05 -1.71
C ARG A 119 9.70 -3.58 -0.60
N PHE A 120 10.14 -3.55 0.68
CA PHE A 120 9.32 -4.03 1.79
C PHE A 120 8.70 -2.86 2.54
N TRP A 121 7.41 -3.02 2.85
CA TRP A 121 6.59 -2.06 3.57
C TRP A 121 6.18 -2.71 4.89
N PHE A 122 6.86 -2.33 5.97
CA PHE A 122 6.53 -2.86 7.30
C PHE A 122 5.30 -2.16 7.84
N LYS A 123 4.22 -2.94 8.00
CA LYS A 123 2.94 -2.43 8.45
C LYS A 123 2.79 -2.56 9.95
N ILE A 124 2.48 -1.43 10.59
CA ILE A 124 2.33 -1.32 12.04
C ILE A 124 0.87 -1.11 12.41
N ASN A 125 0.42 -1.82 13.44
CA ASN A 125 -0.89 -1.61 14.04
C ASN A 125 -0.83 -0.38 14.97
N THR A 126 -1.40 0.72 14.51
CA THR A 126 -1.51 1.94 15.34
C THR A 126 -2.88 2.11 15.98
N GLY A 127 -3.74 1.07 15.90
CA GLY A 127 -5.06 1.05 16.51
C GLY A 127 -6.23 0.73 15.59
N MET A 128 -5.97 0.30 14.34
CA MET A 128 -7.01 -0.24 13.47
C MET A 128 -7.34 -1.70 13.79
N ASN A 129 -6.41 -2.45 14.40
CA ASN A 129 -6.57 -3.82 14.88
C ASN A 129 -7.01 -4.83 13.81
N ARG A 130 -6.49 -4.68 12.58
CA ARG A 130 -6.79 -5.60 11.49
C ARG A 130 -5.55 -6.36 11.01
N LEU A 131 -4.48 -5.65 10.65
CA LEU A 131 -3.19 -6.17 10.19
C LEU A 131 -2.09 -5.22 10.64
N GLY A 132 -0.92 -5.74 10.92
CA GLY A 132 0.27 -4.99 11.30
C GLY A 132 0.93 -5.57 12.53
N PHE A 133 2.22 -5.33 12.67
CA PHE A 133 2.95 -5.63 13.89
C PHE A 133 2.50 -4.74 15.03
N GLU A 134 2.49 -5.25 16.24
CA GLU A 134 2.55 -4.40 17.42
C GLU A 134 3.90 -3.68 17.47
N ILE A 135 3.92 -2.48 18.05
CA ILE A 135 5.11 -1.61 18.02
C ILE A 135 6.32 -2.32 18.64
N ASP A 136 6.15 -2.96 19.79
CA ASP A 136 7.24 -3.63 20.51
C ASP A 136 7.84 -4.80 19.71
N ASP A 137 7.00 -5.56 19.01
CA ASP A 137 7.46 -6.67 18.17
C ASP A 137 8.19 -6.16 16.91
N PHE A 138 7.70 -5.08 16.32
CA PHE A 138 8.40 -4.44 15.21
C PHE A 138 9.74 -3.87 15.65
N MET A 139 9.83 -3.23 16.81
CA MET A 139 11.08 -2.68 17.31
C MET A 139 12.14 -3.75 17.55
N LYS A 140 11.79 -4.95 18.03
CA LYS A 140 12.73 -6.08 18.11
C LYS A 140 13.27 -6.45 16.72
N ILE A 141 12.39 -6.54 15.70
CA ILE A 141 12.82 -6.81 14.33
C ILE A 141 13.72 -5.69 13.81
N TYR A 142 13.37 -4.44 14.08
CA TYR A 142 14.15 -3.29 13.65
C TYR A 142 15.56 -3.30 14.23
N ASP A 143 15.69 -3.49 15.53
CA ASP A 143 16.97 -3.48 16.22
C ASP A 143 17.90 -4.60 15.76
N GLU A 144 17.36 -5.77 15.51
CA GLU A 144 18.12 -6.95 15.12
C GLU A 144 18.46 -7.01 13.61
N ASN A 145 17.58 -6.47 12.74
CA ASN A 145 17.65 -6.77 11.32
C ASN A 145 17.56 -5.57 10.38
N LEU A 146 16.97 -4.44 10.81
CA LEU A 146 16.59 -3.35 9.90
C LEU A 146 17.34 -2.04 10.11
N GLN A 147 18.24 -1.97 11.10
CA GLN A 147 19.08 -0.80 11.30
C GLN A 147 19.88 -0.50 10.02
N ASN A 148 19.87 0.76 9.58
CA ASN A 148 20.53 1.20 8.35
C ASN A 148 19.97 0.58 7.03
N LYS A 149 18.86 -0.16 7.08
CA LYS A 149 18.18 -0.66 5.88
C LYS A 149 17.12 0.34 5.41
N LYS A 150 17.01 0.50 4.10
CA LYS A 150 15.95 1.31 3.50
C LYS A 150 14.68 0.46 3.34
N PHE A 151 13.57 0.93 3.86
CA PHE A 151 12.24 0.30 3.73
C PHE A 151 11.15 1.37 3.84
N THR A 152 9.89 0.97 3.74
CA THR A 152 8.76 1.85 4.00
C THR A 152 8.05 1.44 5.29
N LEU A 153 7.88 2.38 6.23
CA LEU A 153 7.02 2.22 7.39
C LEU A 153 5.58 2.54 6.97
N MET A 154 4.65 1.63 7.23
CA MET A 154 3.25 1.77 6.83
C MET A 154 2.31 1.61 8.00
N SER A 155 1.22 2.38 8.01
CA SER A 155 0.05 2.13 8.85
C SER A 155 -1.23 2.46 8.07
N HIS A 156 -2.39 2.39 8.74
CA HIS A 156 -3.66 2.72 8.14
C HIS A 156 -4.61 3.29 9.19
N LEU A 157 -5.28 4.39 8.86
CA LEU A 157 -6.24 5.03 9.76
C LEU A 157 -7.59 4.32 9.72
N ALA A 158 -8.17 4.10 10.89
CA ALA A 158 -9.45 3.41 11.01
C ALA A 158 -10.65 4.30 10.62
N SER A 159 -10.56 5.60 10.91
CA SER A 159 -11.69 6.55 10.80
C SER A 159 -11.30 7.83 10.09
N SER A 160 -10.48 7.75 9.02
CA SER A 160 -9.95 8.93 8.33
C SER A 160 -11.01 9.82 7.68
N ASN A 161 -12.19 9.28 7.35
CA ASN A 161 -13.34 10.02 6.86
C ASN A 161 -14.05 10.84 7.95
N GLU A 162 -13.76 10.60 9.22
CA GLU A 162 -14.30 11.32 10.37
C GLU A 162 -13.26 12.33 10.88
N LYS A 163 -13.23 13.53 10.31
CA LYS A 163 -12.19 14.56 10.54
C LYS A 163 -11.86 14.80 12.02
N ASN A 164 -12.84 14.80 12.89
CA ASN A 164 -12.68 15.09 14.32
C ASN A 164 -12.55 13.85 15.22
N ASN A 165 -12.48 12.64 14.65
CA ASN A 165 -12.36 11.43 15.44
C ASN A 165 -11.02 11.41 16.19
N PRO A 166 -11.02 11.31 17.54
CA PRO A 166 -9.79 11.33 18.34
C PRO A 166 -8.86 10.15 18.04
N THR A 167 -9.39 9.05 17.49
CA THR A 167 -8.60 7.90 17.07
C THR A 167 -7.59 8.28 15.99
N ASN A 168 -7.96 9.17 15.06
CA ASN A 168 -7.04 9.64 14.02
C ASN A 168 -5.81 10.33 14.65
N LYS A 169 -6.01 11.24 15.59
CA LYS A 169 -4.91 11.93 16.29
C LYS A 169 -4.01 10.95 17.03
N ARG A 170 -4.61 9.97 17.71
CA ARG A 170 -3.85 8.93 18.43
C ARG A 170 -3.02 8.09 17.48
N GLN A 171 -3.62 7.63 16.37
CA GLN A 171 -2.92 6.81 15.37
C GLN A 171 -1.78 7.59 14.70
N PHE A 172 -1.99 8.86 14.33
CA PHE A 172 -0.95 9.72 13.81
C PHE A 172 0.19 9.94 14.82
N LYS A 173 -0.16 10.19 16.10
CA LYS A 173 0.85 10.37 17.14
C LYS A 173 1.72 9.13 17.28
N LEU A 174 1.12 7.95 17.44
CA LEU A 174 1.86 6.68 17.53
C LEU A 174 2.76 6.43 16.33
N PHE A 175 2.24 6.64 15.12
CA PHE A 175 3.01 6.48 13.88
C PHE A 175 4.18 7.45 13.79
N ASN A 176 3.97 8.71 14.15
CA ASN A 176 5.02 9.73 14.13
C ASN A 176 6.09 9.49 15.19
N ASP A 177 5.69 9.11 16.41
CA ASP A 177 6.63 8.83 17.49
C ASP A 177 7.51 7.63 17.11
N LEU A 178 6.92 6.55 16.60
CA LEU A 178 7.67 5.41 16.08
C LEU A 178 8.61 5.85 14.93
N SER A 179 8.10 6.61 13.96
CA SER A 179 8.92 7.01 12.81
C SER A 179 10.14 7.88 13.17
N LYS A 180 10.08 8.62 14.29
CA LYS A 180 11.21 9.40 14.80
C LYS A 180 12.29 8.54 15.47
N ALA A 181 11.92 7.38 15.98
CA ALA A 181 12.85 6.41 16.57
C ALA A 181 13.62 5.60 15.50
N LEU A 182 13.17 5.66 14.24
CA LEU A 182 13.80 4.92 13.14
C LEU A 182 14.84 5.77 12.40
N HIS A 183 15.64 5.11 11.57
CA HIS A 183 16.59 5.77 10.69
C HIS A 183 15.90 6.79 9.76
N LYS A 184 16.54 7.94 9.53
CA LYS A 184 15.97 9.07 8.77
C LYS A 184 15.53 8.76 7.34
N ASP A 185 16.14 7.75 6.71
CA ASP A 185 15.88 7.38 5.32
C ASP A 185 14.67 6.42 5.15
N VAL A 186 13.99 6.08 6.27
CA VAL A 186 12.77 5.27 6.23
C VAL A 186 11.63 6.07 5.61
N LYS A 187 11.08 5.56 4.50
CA LYS A 187 9.89 6.14 3.86
C LYS A 187 8.64 5.89 4.70
N LYS A 188 7.61 6.70 4.52
CA LYS A 188 6.39 6.67 5.35
C LYS A 188 5.13 6.60 4.49
N SER A 189 4.17 5.79 4.91
CA SER A 189 2.85 5.68 4.27
C SER A 189 1.77 5.46 5.33
N ILE A 190 0.86 6.41 5.51
CA ILE A 190 -0.27 6.30 6.44
C ILE A 190 -1.56 6.87 5.85
N ALA A 191 -1.47 7.87 4.96
CA ALA A 191 -2.62 8.55 4.42
C ALA A 191 -3.41 7.66 3.44
N ASN A 192 -4.71 7.76 3.52
CA ASN A 192 -5.68 7.30 2.52
C ASN A 192 -6.49 8.52 2.03
N THR A 193 -7.45 8.33 1.12
CA THR A 193 -8.24 9.42 0.54
C THR A 193 -8.90 10.32 1.59
N GLY A 194 -9.37 9.75 2.69
CA GLY A 194 -9.99 10.53 3.78
C GLY A 194 -9.03 11.45 4.54
N CYS A 195 -7.70 11.32 4.30
CA CYS A 195 -6.67 12.18 4.90
C CYS A 195 -6.24 13.34 4.01
N ILE A 196 -6.66 13.32 2.74
CA ILE A 196 -6.33 14.31 1.72
C ILE A 196 -7.42 15.39 1.63
#